data_12909032c25e5ecc359a12e5c6f7f1ae
#
_entry.id   12909032c25e5ecc359a12e5c6f7f1ae
#
_cell.length_a   1.000
_cell.length_b   1.000
_cell.length_c   1.000
_cell.angle_alpha   90.00
_cell.angle_beta   90.00
_cell.angle_gamma   90.00
#
_symmetry.space_group_name_H-M   'P 1'
#
loop_
_entity.id
_entity.type
_entity.pdbx_description
1 polymer ?
#
loop_
_entity_poly.entity_id
_entity_poly.type
_entity_poly.pdbx_seq_one_letter_code
_entity_poly.pdbx_strand_id
1 'polypeptide(L)'
;QVLGIALIFICLMILTNAILQTYGKEKLPIFTVIVGGIVKIIMNYFLVGNPDINIHGAPISTLCCYLVIVVLNLFFVWKYSPQKPRYLEVFAKPVAASLLMGGAAWAIYGLASRVLDGAFLALAQQMFADPDKIQLWSVYLANAACVLLGILAGVIVYGVLVIALRILRAEDVRSIPRGEKLIKLLHLK
;
A
#
# COMPACT_ATOMS: atom_id res chain seq x y z
N GLN A 1 9.33 4.75 -7.08
CA GLN A 1 9.19 5.43 -5.78
C GLN A 1 7.93 6.29 -5.71
N VAL A 2 7.62 7.13 -6.72
CA VAL A 2 6.43 8.01 -6.75
C VAL A 2 5.12 7.22 -6.63
N LEU A 3 5.00 6.09 -7.32
CA LEU A 3 3.82 5.21 -7.24
C LEU A 3 3.60 4.64 -5.84
N GLY A 4 4.66 4.40 -5.07
CA GLY A 4 4.53 3.95 -3.66
C GLY A 4 3.85 5.01 -2.78
N ILE A 5 4.15 6.29 -3.01
CA ILE A 5 3.47 7.40 -2.32
C ILE A 5 2.00 7.49 -2.78
N ALA A 6 1.74 7.29 -4.07
CA ALA A 6 0.38 7.31 -4.60
C ALA A 6 -0.51 6.22 -3.97
N LEU A 7 0.04 5.05 -3.60
CA LEU A 7 -0.72 3.99 -2.92
C LEU A 7 -1.34 4.45 -1.60
N ILE A 8 -0.66 5.32 -0.85
CA ILE A 8 -1.19 5.89 0.40
C ILE A 8 -2.49 6.66 0.11
N PHE A 9 -2.47 7.51 -0.92
CA PHE A 9 -3.65 8.28 -1.31
C PHE A 9 -4.76 7.41 -1.89
N ILE A 10 -4.42 6.33 -2.62
CA ILE A 10 -5.39 5.34 -3.11
C ILE A 10 -6.11 4.67 -1.94
N CYS A 11 -5.38 4.20 -0.92
CA CYS A 11 -5.97 3.61 0.28
C CYS A 11 -6.89 4.59 1.02
N LEU A 12 -6.45 5.85 1.18
CA LEU A 12 -7.27 6.90 1.79
C LEU A 12 -8.53 7.21 0.97
N MET A 13 -8.43 7.20 -0.36
CA MET A 13 -9.57 7.38 -1.26
C MET A 13 -10.60 6.27 -1.05
N ILE A 14 -10.17 5.01 -1.02
CA ILE A 14 -11.07 3.86 -0.83
C ILE A 14 -11.80 3.97 0.51
N LEU A 15 -11.08 4.27 1.59
CA LEU A 15 -11.66 4.44 2.93
C LEU A 15 -12.68 5.59 2.98
N THR A 16 -12.30 6.75 2.45
CA THR A 16 -13.18 7.93 2.45
C THR A 16 -14.40 7.74 1.56
N ASN A 17 -14.27 7.05 0.43
CA ASN A 17 -15.40 6.66 -0.42
C ASN A 17 -16.37 5.74 0.34
N ALA A 18 -15.86 4.71 1.03
CA ALA A 18 -16.67 3.81 1.83
C ALA A 18 -17.45 4.57 2.92
N ILE A 19 -16.81 5.51 3.62
CA ILE A 19 -17.45 6.36 4.64
C ILE A 19 -18.57 7.20 4.01
N LEU A 20 -18.34 7.85 2.88
CA LEU A 20 -19.38 8.65 2.21
C LEU A 20 -20.56 7.80 1.75
N GLN A 21 -20.31 6.57 1.29
CA GLN A 21 -21.37 5.64 0.92
C GLN A 21 -22.21 5.21 2.11
N THR A 22 -21.61 4.93 3.27
CA THR A 22 -22.37 4.58 4.49
C THR A 22 -23.29 5.71 4.97
N TYR A 23 -22.96 6.96 4.67
CA TYR A 23 -23.83 8.11 4.94
C TYR A 23 -24.88 8.35 3.84
N GLY A 24 -25.05 7.43 2.88
CA GLY A 24 -26.00 7.56 1.77
C GLY A 24 -25.64 8.66 0.78
N LYS A 25 -24.37 9.09 0.74
CA LYS A 25 -23.87 10.14 -0.14
C LYS A 25 -23.08 9.55 -1.32
N GLU A 26 -23.61 8.52 -1.94
CA GLU A 26 -22.95 7.76 -3.02
C GLU A 26 -22.57 8.61 -4.24
N LYS A 27 -23.29 9.71 -4.48
CA LYS A 27 -23.01 10.62 -5.59
C LYS A 27 -21.73 11.43 -5.41
N LEU A 28 -21.29 11.66 -4.16
CA LEU A 28 -20.09 12.47 -3.88
C LEU A 28 -18.79 11.79 -4.32
N PRO A 29 -18.54 10.50 -4.03
CA PRO A 29 -17.40 9.78 -4.57
C PRO A 29 -17.32 9.82 -6.10
N ILE A 30 -18.47 9.68 -6.78
CA ILE A 30 -18.52 9.76 -8.26
C ILE A 30 -18.04 11.14 -8.73
N PHE A 31 -18.55 12.20 -8.10
CA PHE A 31 -18.15 13.57 -8.43
C PHE A 31 -16.65 13.80 -8.19
N THR A 32 -16.10 13.37 -7.04
CA THR A 32 -14.68 13.57 -6.72
C THR A 32 -13.75 12.81 -7.66
N VAL A 33 -14.15 11.60 -8.08
CA VAL A 33 -13.40 10.80 -9.07
C VAL A 33 -13.41 11.47 -10.45
N ILE A 34 -14.53 12.05 -10.88
CA ILE A 34 -14.61 12.80 -12.14
C ILE A 34 -13.66 14.00 -12.10
N VAL A 35 -13.68 14.79 -11.01
CA VAL A 35 -12.78 15.94 -10.85
C VAL A 35 -11.31 15.49 -10.85
N GLY A 36 -10.98 14.43 -10.14
CA GLY A 36 -9.63 13.84 -10.15
C GLY A 36 -9.21 13.35 -11.53
N GLY A 37 -10.13 12.75 -12.28
CA GLY A 37 -9.88 12.32 -13.67
C GLY A 37 -9.57 13.49 -14.60
N ILE A 38 -10.30 14.59 -14.48
CA ILE A 38 -10.03 15.84 -15.25
C ILE A 38 -8.63 16.36 -14.91
N VAL A 39 -8.29 16.44 -13.62
CA VAL A 39 -6.95 16.85 -13.17
C VAL A 39 -5.87 15.94 -13.77
N LYS A 40 -6.10 14.63 -13.78
CA LYS A 40 -5.16 13.66 -14.36
C LYS A 40 -4.94 13.87 -15.85
N ILE A 41 -6.00 14.15 -16.61
CA ILE A 41 -5.91 14.42 -18.05
C ILE A 41 -5.07 15.70 -18.29
N ILE A 42 -5.37 16.76 -17.56
CA ILE A 42 -4.65 18.03 -17.67
C ILE A 42 -3.18 17.83 -17.32
N MET A 43 -2.89 17.20 -16.20
CA MET A 43 -1.51 16.95 -15.74
C MET A 43 -0.75 16.04 -16.70
N ASN A 44 -1.38 15.01 -17.26
CA ASN A 44 -0.76 14.16 -18.27
C ASN A 44 -0.43 14.94 -19.53
N TYR A 45 -1.32 15.81 -19.98
CA TYR A 45 -1.06 16.63 -21.17
C TYR A 45 0.19 17.51 -21.02
N PHE A 46 0.37 18.14 -19.85
CA PHE A 46 1.53 19.00 -19.61
C PHE A 46 2.81 18.23 -19.27
N LEU A 47 2.73 17.15 -18.47
CA LEU A 47 3.91 16.44 -18.02
C LEU A 47 4.40 15.38 -19.02
N VAL A 48 3.49 14.58 -19.58
CA VAL A 48 3.88 13.54 -20.55
C VAL A 48 4.11 14.16 -21.93
N GLY A 49 3.42 15.26 -22.27
CA GLY A 49 3.62 15.99 -23.51
C GLY A 49 4.95 16.75 -23.58
N ASN A 50 5.65 16.91 -22.44
CA ASN A 50 6.96 17.54 -22.42
C ASN A 50 8.05 16.50 -22.73
N PRO A 51 8.89 16.69 -23.78
CA PRO A 51 9.96 15.76 -24.16
C PRO A 51 10.98 15.48 -23.05
N ASP A 52 11.22 16.45 -22.14
CA ASP A 52 12.20 16.32 -21.05
C ASP A 52 11.69 15.41 -19.91
N ILE A 53 10.38 15.36 -19.68
CA ILE A 53 9.76 14.58 -18.59
C ILE A 53 9.23 13.26 -19.12
N ASN A 54 8.57 13.27 -20.28
CA ASN A 54 8.07 12.11 -21.00
C ASN A 54 7.25 11.16 -20.08
N ILE A 55 7.48 9.86 -20.17
CA ILE A 55 6.74 8.83 -19.43
C ILE A 55 6.87 8.95 -17.90
N HIS A 56 7.92 9.60 -17.40
CA HIS A 56 8.10 9.86 -15.97
C HIS A 56 7.04 10.80 -15.38
N GLY A 57 6.35 11.56 -16.20
CA GLY A 57 5.25 12.43 -15.79
C GLY A 57 3.97 11.68 -15.40
N ALA A 58 3.75 10.47 -15.93
CA ALA A 58 2.54 9.69 -15.66
C ALA A 58 2.36 9.29 -14.18
N PRO A 59 3.38 8.84 -13.43
CA PRO A 59 3.27 8.62 -11.99
C PRO A 59 2.95 9.89 -11.19
N ILE A 60 3.50 11.03 -11.60
CA ILE A 60 3.27 12.31 -10.92
C ILE A 60 1.83 12.76 -11.12
N SER A 61 1.29 12.69 -12.34
CA SER A 61 -0.11 13.03 -12.63
C SER A 61 -1.08 12.12 -11.88
N THR A 62 -0.73 10.84 -11.73
CA THR A 62 -1.51 9.87 -10.94
C THR A 62 -1.54 10.27 -9.46
N LEU A 63 -0.40 10.65 -8.90
CA LEU A 63 -0.31 11.12 -7.51
C LEU A 63 -1.16 12.38 -7.29
N CYS A 64 -1.06 13.37 -8.18
CA CYS A 64 -1.86 14.59 -8.11
C CYS A 64 -3.37 14.30 -8.20
N CYS A 65 -3.78 13.40 -9.08
CA CYS A 65 -5.17 12.96 -9.21
C CYS A 65 -5.71 12.42 -7.88
N TYR A 66 -5.03 11.44 -7.27
CA TYR A 66 -5.48 10.83 -6.03
C TYR A 66 -5.42 11.80 -4.84
N LEU A 67 -4.42 12.67 -4.81
CA LEU A 67 -4.34 13.73 -3.80
C LEU A 67 -5.58 14.64 -3.84
N VAL A 68 -5.97 15.13 -5.03
CA VAL A 68 -7.16 15.95 -5.20
C VAL A 68 -8.42 15.21 -4.77
N ILE A 69 -8.58 13.94 -5.16
CA ILE A 69 -9.75 13.13 -4.76
C ILE A 69 -9.81 13.00 -3.25
N VAL A 70 -8.68 12.68 -2.58
CA VAL A 70 -8.63 12.50 -1.13
C VAL A 70 -8.95 13.80 -0.41
N VAL A 71 -8.42 14.93 -0.83
CA VAL A 71 -8.70 16.24 -0.22
C VAL A 71 -10.19 16.57 -0.32
N LEU A 72 -10.80 16.39 -1.50
CA LEU A 72 -12.24 16.61 -1.68
C LEU A 72 -13.07 15.63 -0.84
N ASN A 73 -12.72 14.37 -0.80
CA ASN A 73 -13.41 13.37 0.00
C ASN A 73 -13.33 13.70 1.51
N LEU A 74 -12.16 14.06 2.02
CA LEU A 74 -11.99 14.46 3.42
C LEU A 74 -12.83 15.71 3.76
N PHE A 75 -12.89 16.67 2.84
CA PHE A 75 -13.75 17.84 2.98
C PHE A 75 -15.23 17.43 3.07
N PHE A 76 -15.70 16.53 2.20
CA PHE A 76 -17.08 16.05 2.25
C PHE A 76 -17.36 15.18 3.48
N VAL A 77 -16.45 14.31 3.89
CA VAL A 77 -16.57 13.55 5.14
C VAL A 77 -16.68 14.50 6.33
N TRP A 78 -15.84 15.52 6.41
CA TRP A 78 -15.92 16.52 7.49
C TRP A 78 -17.24 17.30 7.50
N LYS A 79 -17.78 17.60 6.30
CA LYS A 79 -19.04 18.35 6.15
C LYS A 79 -20.28 17.52 6.47
N TYR A 80 -20.30 16.23 6.12
CA TYR A 80 -21.50 15.39 6.22
C TYR A 80 -21.44 14.39 7.38
N SER A 81 -20.30 14.23 8.05
CA SER A 81 -20.20 13.37 9.22
C SER A 81 -20.86 14.02 10.45
N PRO A 82 -21.83 13.37 11.09
CA PRO A 82 -22.48 13.88 12.32
C PRO A 82 -21.50 13.99 13.50
N GLN A 83 -20.51 13.11 13.54
CA GLN A 83 -19.42 13.12 14.52
C GLN A 83 -18.14 13.50 13.82
N LYS A 84 -17.46 14.54 14.30
CA LYS A 84 -16.16 14.95 13.75
C LYS A 84 -15.14 13.83 14.03
N PRO A 85 -14.67 13.09 13.01
CA PRO A 85 -13.74 12.00 13.23
C PRO A 85 -12.40 12.55 13.74
N ARG A 86 -11.88 11.94 14.80
CA ARG A 86 -10.54 12.25 15.32
C ARG A 86 -9.50 11.54 14.45
N TYR A 87 -9.22 12.09 13.28
CA TYR A 87 -8.36 11.49 12.29
C TYR A 87 -6.99 11.06 12.86
N LEU A 88 -6.38 11.90 13.72
CA LEU A 88 -5.08 11.61 14.32
C LEU A 88 -5.09 10.33 15.19
N GLU A 89 -6.13 10.12 15.99
CA GLU A 89 -6.22 8.95 16.87
C GLU A 89 -6.46 7.65 16.07
N VAL A 90 -7.24 7.75 14.98
CA VAL A 90 -7.58 6.60 14.14
C VAL A 90 -6.40 6.21 13.23
N PHE A 91 -5.69 7.19 12.67
CA PHE A 91 -4.60 6.91 11.72
C PHE A 91 -3.22 6.70 12.37
N ALA A 92 -2.96 7.25 13.57
CA ALA A 92 -1.65 7.18 14.20
C ALA A 92 -1.16 5.74 14.42
N LYS A 93 -2.01 4.86 14.93
CA LYS A 93 -1.67 3.45 15.19
C LYS A 93 -1.39 2.65 13.91
N PRO A 94 -2.28 2.66 12.88
CA PRO A 94 -1.99 1.98 11.62
C PRO A 94 -0.77 2.54 10.89
N VAL A 95 -0.54 3.85 10.92
CA VAL A 95 0.64 4.48 10.31
C VAL A 95 1.91 4.02 11.01
N ALA A 96 1.95 4.02 12.34
CA ALA A 96 3.10 3.51 13.08
C ALA A 96 3.38 2.02 12.77
N ALA A 97 2.33 1.20 12.72
CA ALA A 97 2.45 -0.21 12.36
C ALA A 97 2.98 -0.41 10.94
N SER A 98 2.52 0.38 9.97
CA SER A 98 2.97 0.29 8.58
C SER A 98 4.41 0.78 8.39
N LEU A 99 4.86 1.79 9.15
CA LEU A 99 6.25 2.24 9.13
C LEU A 99 7.19 1.16 9.69
N LEU A 100 6.81 0.54 10.80
CA LEU A 100 7.58 -0.58 11.37
C LEU A 100 7.62 -1.79 10.43
N MET A 101 6.49 -2.12 9.79
CA MET A 101 6.42 -3.15 8.76
C MET A 101 7.36 -2.85 7.59
N GLY A 102 7.32 -1.61 7.08
CA GLY A 102 8.20 -1.19 5.98
C GLY A 102 9.68 -1.26 6.34
N GLY A 103 10.04 -0.83 7.55
CA GLY A 103 11.40 -0.96 8.08
C GLY A 103 11.86 -2.41 8.23
N ALA A 104 11.01 -3.28 8.75
CA ALA A 104 11.29 -4.71 8.87
C ALA A 104 11.45 -5.39 7.49
N ALA A 105 10.56 -5.09 6.54
CA ALA A 105 10.64 -5.62 5.18
C ALA A 105 11.93 -5.17 4.48
N TRP A 106 12.30 -3.90 4.63
CA TRP A 106 13.56 -3.36 4.08
C TRP A 106 14.80 -4.05 4.69
N ALA A 107 14.82 -4.23 6.01
CA ALA A 107 15.93 -4.90 6.70
C ALA A 107 16.05 -6.38 6.28
N ILE A 108 14.92 -7.09 6.18
CA ILE A 108 14.90 -8.50 5.76
C ILE A 108 15.30 -8.63 4.30
N TYR A 109 14.84 -7.74 3.42
CA TYR A 109 15.28 -7.72 2.03
C TYR A 109 16.80 -7.52 1.92
N GLY A 110 17.37 -6.55 2.66
CA GLY A 110 18.81 -6.28 2.66
C GLY A 110 19.65 -7.42 3.26
N LEU A 111 19.11 -8.18 4.22
CA LEU A 111 19.77 -9.35 4.75
C LEU A 111 19.67 -10.55 3.80
N ALA A 112 18.48 -10.77 3.25
CA ALA A 112 18.21 -11.85 2.31
C ALA A 112 19.02 -11.71 1.03
N SER A 113 19.17 -10.50 0.47
CA SER A 113 19.97 -10.27 -0.74
C SER A 113 21.43 -10.67 -0.54
N ARG A 114 22.02 -10.35 0.61
CA ARG A 114 23.42 -10.72 0.91
C ARG A 114 23.66 -12.24 0.97
N VAL A 115 22.66 -13.00 1.39
CA VAL A 115 22.76 -14.46 1.55
C VAL A 115 22.36 -15.19 0.26
N LEU A 116 21.30 -14.72 -0.40
CA LEU A 116 20.69 -15.41 -1.53
C LEU A 116 21.41 -15.14 -2.85
N ASP A 117 22.04 -13.97 -3.04
CA ASP A 117 22.76 -13.64 -4.27
C ASP A 117 23.86 -14.68 -4.58
N GLY A 118 24.61 -15.09 -3.55
CA GLY A 118 25.64 -16.14 -3.71
C GLY A 118 25.07 -17.53 -4.01
N ALA A 119 23.97 -17.89 -3.35
CA ALA A 119 23.33 -19.20 -3.53
C ALA A 119 22.68 -19.33 -4.91
N PHE A 120 22.00 -18.29 -5.38
CA PHE A 120 21.39 -18.29 -6.72
C PHE A 120 22.41 -18.21 -7.84
N LEU A 121 23.54 -17.54 -7.64
CA LEU A 121 24.65 -17.55 -8.59
C LEU A 121 25.21 -18.96 -8.77
N ALA A 122 25.45 -19.68 -7.66
CA ALA A 122 25.94 -21.07 -7.69
C ALA A 122 24.95 -22.03 -8.38
N LEU A 123 23.65 -21.87 -8.13
CA LEU A 123 22.60 -22.64 -8.81
C LEU A 123 22.54 -22.35 -10.31
N ALA A 124 22.62 -21.09 -10.70
CA ALA A 124 22.59 -20.71 -12.12
C ALA A 124 23.81 -21.24 -12.90
N GLN A 125 24.97 -21.28 -12.26
CA GLN A 125 26.20 -21.88 -12.85
C GLN A 125 26.05 -23.37 -13.10
N GLN A 126 25.25 -24.09 -12.31
CA GLN A 126 24.98 -25.51 -12.52
C GLN A 126 23.96 -25.77 -13.65
N MET A 127 23.04 -24.82 -13.88
CA MET A 127 21.95 -25.00 -14.84
C MET A 127 22.25 -24.50 -16.24
N PHE A 128 23.11 -23.51 -16.38
CA PHE A 128 23.38 -22.85 -17.65
C PHE A 128 24.89 -22.83 -17.95
N ALA A 129 25.25 -23.07 -19.20
CA ALA A 129 26.62 -22.98 -19.68
C ALA A 129 26.97 -21.57 -20.23
N ASP A 130 25.97 -20.76 -20.51
CA ASP A 130 26.11 -19.44 -21.13
C ASP A 130 26.22 -18.35 -20.01
N PRO A 131 27.34 -17.59 -19.94
CA PRO A 131 27.60 -16.65 -18.87
C PRO A 131 26.53 -15.51 -18.79
N ASP A 132 26.00 -15.05 -19.91
CA ASP A 132 25.00 -14.00 -19.95
C ASP A 132 23.65 -14.47 -19.34
N LYS A 133 23.28 -15.71 -19.62
CA LYS A 133 22.10 -16.34 -19.05
C LYS A 133 22.25 -16.61 -17.55
N ILE A 134 23.43 -17.05 -17.12
CA ILE A 134 23.73 -17.26 -15.70
C ILE A 134 23.51 -15.99 -14.92
N GLN A 135 24.07 -14.87 -15.35
CA GLN A 135 23.97 -13.59 -14.68
C GLN A 135 22.53 -13.08 -14.67
N LEU A 136 21.84 -13.15 -15.81
CA LEU A 136 20.46 -12.71 -15.94
C LEU A 136 19.52 -13.48 -14.99
N TRP A 137 19.54 -14.82 -15.06
CA TRP A 137 18.66 -15.69 -14.27
C TRP A 137 18.98 -15.65 -12.78
N SER A 138 20.26 -15.60 -12.38
CA SER A 138 20.63 -15.51 -10.97
C SER A 138 20.11 -14.22 -10.33
N VAL A 139 20.25 -13.08 -11.00
CA VAL A 139 19.77 -11.78 -10.51
C VAL A 139 18.25 -11.75 -10.43
N TYR A 140 17.52 -12.23 -11.44
CA TYR A 140 16.07 -12.25 -11.43
C TYR A 140 15.49 -13.16 -10.35
N LEU A 141 16.01 -14.39 -10.21
CA LEU A 141 15.53 -15.34 -9.21
C LEU A 141 15.89 -14.90 -7.79
N ALA A 142 17.10 -14.38 -7.58
CA ALA A 142 17.49 -13.84 -6.28
C ALA A 142 16.61 -12.67 -5.87
N ASN A 143 16.39 -11.69 -6.75
CA ASN A 143 15.51 -10.58 -6.50
C ASN A 143 14.06 -11.02 -6.22
N ALA A 144 13.53 -11.94 -7.02
CA ALA A 144 12.17 -12.46 -6.81
C ALA A 144 12.03 -13.14 -5.44
N ALA A 145 13.00 -13.97 -5.05
CA ALA A 145 13.00 -14.64 -3.74
C ALA A 145 13.12 -13.63 -2.59
N CYS A 146 14.03 -12.65 -2.70
CA CYS A 146 14.20 -11.59 -1.69
C CYS A 146 12.92 -10.75 -1.53
N VAL A 147 12.27 -10.40 -2.63
CA VAL A 147 10.99 -9.64 -2.60
C VAL A 147 9.90 -10.47 -1.94
N LEU A 148 9.75 -11.75 -2.30
CA LEU A 148 8.76 -12.64 -1.69
C LEU A 148 8.99 -12.80 -0.18
N LEU A 149 10.23 -13.00 0.24
CA LEU A 149 10.58 -13.08 1.67
C LEU A 149 10.29 -11.77 2.39
N GLY A 150 10.62 -10.62 1.78
CA GLY A 150 10.30 -9.31 2.32
C GLY A 150 8.80 -9.08 2.48
N ILE A 151 7.99 -9.50 1.51
CA ILE A 151 6.51 -9.41 1.57
C ILE A 151 5.98 -10.32 2.69
N LEU A 152 6.40 -11.58 2.76
CA LEU A 152 5.95 -12.53 3.79
C LEU A 152 6.30 -12.02 5.19
N ALA A 153 7.53 -11.55 5.37
CA ALA A 153 7.96 -10.97 6.63
C ALA A 153 7.16 -9.70 6.99
N GLY A 154 6.91 -8.85 6.02
CA GLY A 154 6.06 -7.66 6.20
C GLY A 154 4.65 -8.02 6.67
N VAL A 155 4.02 -9.01 6.04
CA VAL A 155 2.68 -9.49 6.42
C VAL A 155 2.67 -10.04 7.84
N ILE A 156 3.68 -10.85 8.22
CA ILE A 156 3.80 -11.40 9.56
C ILE A 156 3.99 -10.29 10.60
N VAL A 157 4.93 -9.38 10.37
CA VAL A 157 5.21 -8.26 11.27
C VAL A 157 3.99 -7.36 11.43
N TYR A 158 3.31 -7.03 10.33
CA TYR A 158 2.09 -6.24 10.38
C TYR A 158 0.98 -6.95 11.16
N GLY A 159 0.75 -8.24 10.90
CA GLY A 159 -0.22 -9.04 11.62
C GLY A 159 0.05 -9.06 13.14
N VAL A 160 1.30 -9.28 13.54
CA VAL A 160 1.71 -9.24 14.95
C VAL A 160 1.51 -7.85 15.56
N LEU A 161 1.87 -6.78 14.84
CA LEU A 161 1.71 -5.40 15.31
C LEU A 161 0.24 -5.00 15.45
N VAL A 162 -0.62 -5.40 14.52
CA VAL A 162 -2.09 -5.15 14.60
C VAL A 162 -2.69 -5.77 15.84
N ILE A 163 -2.24 -6.99 16.20
CA ILE A 163 -2.68 -7.69 17.41
C ILE A 163 -2.09 -7.03 18.67
N ALA A 164 -0.77 -6.75 18.67
CA ALA A 164 -0.06 -6.17 19.81
C ALA A 164 -0.54 -4.76 20.16
N LEU A 165 -0.79 -3.93 19.16
CA LEU A 165 -1.32 -2.56 19.32
C LEU A 165 -2.83 -2.51 19.58
N ARG A 166 -3.49 -3.69 19.60
CA ARG A 166 -4.95 -3.81 19.78
C ARG A 166 -5.71 -2.86 18.85
N ILE A 167 -5.30 -2.81 17.59
CA ILE A 167 -5.97 -2.00 16.55
C ILE A 167 -7.35 -2.58 16.26
N LEU A 168 -7.47 -3.92 16.23
CA LEU A 168 -8.73 -4.64 16.10
C LEU A 168 -9.40 -4.77 17.47
N ARG A 169 -10.64 -4.28 17.57
CA ARG A 169 -11.49 -4.50 18.72
C ARG A 169 -12.26 -5.81 18.56
N ALA A 170 -12.57 -6.48 19.66
CA ALA A 170 -13.35 -7.71 19.64
C ALA A 170 -14.72 -7.55 18.95
N GLU A 171 -15.30 -6.34 19.03
CA GLU A 171 -16.55 -5.98 18.37
C GLU A 171 -16.45 -6.00 16.85
N ASP A 172 -15.30 -5.56 16.29
CA ASP A 172 -15.05 -5.51 14.84
C ASP A 172 -14.89 -6.95 14.28
N VAL A 173 -14.28 -7.84 15.07
CA VAL A 173 -14.03 -9.23 14.67
C VAL A 173 -15.32 -10.08 14.75
N ARG A 174 -16.26 -9.75 15.64
CA ARG A 174 -17.55 -10.44 15.74
C ARG A 174 -18.41 -10.33 14.49
N SER A 175 -18.27 -9.25 13.74
CA SER A 175 -19.01 -9.04 12.48
C SER A 175 -18.51 -9.89 11.30
N ILE A 176 -17.36 -10.58 11.46
CA ILE A 176 -16.80 -11.44 10.42
C ILE A 176 -17.34 -12.87 10.58
N PRO A 177 -17.78 -13.54 9.50
CA PRO A 177 -18.17 -14.95 9.58
C PRO A 177 -17.00 -15.80 10.08
N ARG A 178 -17.18 -16.53 11.21
CA ARG A 178 -16.17 -17.25 12.01
C ARG A 178 -15.30 -16.39 12.94
N GLY A 179 -15.67 -15.13 13.20
CA GLY A 179 -14.93 -14.22 14.09
C GLY A 179 -14.72 -14.76 15.51
N GLU A 180 -15.63 -15.56 16.06
CA GLU A 180 -15.49 -16.15 17.40
C GLU A 180 -14.27 -17.09 17.54
N LYS A 181 -13.92 -17.82 16.47
CA LYS A 181 -12.71 -18.66 16.47
C LYS A 181 -11.44 -17.80 16.43
N LEU A 182 -11.47 -16.69 15.71
CA LEU A 182 -10.38 -15.72 15.65
C LEU A 182 -10.18 -14.99 16.99
N ILE A 183 -11.26 -14.61 17.67
CA ILE A 183 -11.20 -13.97 18.99
C ILE A 183 -10.54 -14.90 20.01
N LYS A 184 -10.89 -16.20 20.01
CA LYS A 184 -10.27 -17.21 20.89
C LYS A 184 -8.80 -17.47 20.54
N LEU A 185 -8.45 -17.53 19.25
CA LEU A 185 -7.07 -17.76 18.79
C LEU A 185 -6.15 -16.59 19.10
N LEU A 186 -6.66 -15.35 18.98
CA LEU A 186 -5.89 -14.11 19.11
C LEU A 186 -5.97 -13.51 20.54
N HIS A 187 -6.65 -14.17 21.49
CA HIS A 187 -6.82 -13.69 22.87
C HIS A 187 -7.27 -12.22 22.95
N LEU A 188 -8.13 -11.78 22.01
CA LEU A 188 -8.69 -10.42 22.00
C LEU A 188 -9.73 -10.31 23.13
N LYS A 189 -9.49 -9.35 24.03
CA LYS A 189 -10.46 -8.93 25.06
C LYS A 189 -11.36 -7.83 24.55
#